data_ae0778aa820a347c9b0050d83e895fd9
#
_entry.id   ae0778aa820a347c9b0050d83e895fd9
#
_cell.length_a   1.000
_cell.length_b   1.000
_cell.length_c   1.000
_cell.angle_alpha   90.00
_cell.angle_beta   90.00
_cell.angle_gamma   90.00
#
_symmetry.space_group_name_H-M   'P 1'
#
loop_
_entity.id
_entity.type
_entity.pdbx_description
1 polymer ?
#
loop_
_entity_poly.entity_id
_entity_poly.type
_entity_poly.pdbx_seq_one_letter_code
_entity_poly.pdbx_strand_id
1 'polypeptide(L)'
;VKATIDNTDVPGFGAAAVAGHSGQMRSIEIEGSGKRALVYGTRTHFYEGKGVRAVVHGVRTAAAAGCDTVVLTNGCGGLRPEWGPGTPVLMSDHINLTATSPLEGATFVDLTDLYSPRLRDVARSIDSSLDEGVYAQFTGPHYETPAEVRMAKTLGADLVGMSTALEAIAARHAGLEVLGISLVTNPAAGI
;
A
#
# COMPACT_ATOMS: atom_id res chain seq x y z
N VAL A 1 13.99 -2.26 -18.32
CA VAL A 1 13.77 -3.55 -17.64
C VAL A 1 15.03 -4.38 -17.80
N LYS A 2 15.55 -4.94 -16.69
CA LYS A 2 16.75 -5.81 -16.68
C LYS A 2 16.36 -7.29 -16.63
N ALA A 3 15.28 -7.62 -15.92
CA ALA A 3 14.73 -8.97 -15.82
C ALA A 3 13.23 -8.92 -15.56
N THR A 4 12.53 -9.96 -16.00
CA THR A 4 11.12 -10.18 -15.70
C THR A 4 10.94 -11.67 -15.33
N ILE A 5 10.14 -11.94 -14.31
CA ILE A 5 9.78 -13.29 -13.89
C ILE A 5 8.27 -13.34 -13.61
N ASP A 6 7.62 -14.43 -13.94
CA ASP A 6 6.23 -14.64 -13.55
C ASP A 6 6.13 -14.93 -12.05
N ASN A 7 5.13 -14.35 -11.39
CA ASN A 7 4.97 -14.50 -9.93
C ASN A 7 4.85 -15.97 -9.51
N THR A 8 4.22 -16.81 -10.35
CA THR A 8 4.07 -18.25 -10.10
C THR A 8 5.38 -19.02 -10.07
N ASP A 9 6.45 -18.45 -10.65
CA ASP A 9 7.79 -19.04 -10.65
C ASP A 9 8.61 -18.62 -9.41
N VAL A 10 8.06 -17.71 -8.58
CA VAL A 10 8.71 -17.24 -7.35
C VAL A 10 8.04 -17.90 -6.14
N PRO A 11 8.78 -18.62 -5.29
CA PRO A 11 8.21 -19.28 -4.12
C PRO A 11 7.40 -18.33 -3.24
N GLY A 12 6.19 -18.74 -2.87
CA GLY A 12 5.29 -17.97 -2.00
C GLY A 12 4.43 -16.91 -2.70
N PHE A 13 4.67 -16.65 -3.99
CA PHE A 13 3.80 -15.79 -4.79
C PHE A 13 2.75 -16.62 -5.55
N GLY A 14 1.58 -16.04 -5.77
CA GLY A 14 0.50 -16.62 -6.56
C GLY A 14 0.23 -15.84 -7.85
N ALA A 15 -0.64 -16.39 -8.67
CA ALA A 15 -1.17 -15.68 -9.84
C ALA A 15 -1.93 -14.42 -9.40
N ALA A 16 -2.01 -13.41 -10.29
CA ALA A 16 -2.81 -12.21 -10.05
C ALA A 16 -4.29 -12.59 -9.91
N ALA A 17 -4.92 -12.19 -8.80
CA ALA A 17 -6.33 -12.47 -8.54
C ALA A 17 -7.26 -11.39 -9.12
N VAL A 18 -6.75 -10.18 -9.34
CA VAL A 18 -7.53 -9.03 -9.83
C VAL A 18 -7.30 -8.86 -11.33
N ALA A 19 -8.38 -8.77 -12.10
CA ALA A 19 -8.30 -8.55 -13.55
C ALA A 19 -7.56 -7.23 -13.86
N GLY A 20 -6.72 -7.26 -14.89
CA GLY A 20 -5.90 -6.11 -15.30
C GLY A 20 -4.57 -5.97 -14.56
N HIS A 21 -4.32 -6.74 -13.50
CA HIS A 21 -3.03 -6.78 -12.84
C HIS A 21 -2.05 -7.68 -13.61
N SER A 22 -0.80 -7.24 -13.75
CA SER A 22 0.26 -8.06 -14.31
C SER A 22 0.73 -9.07 -13.27
N GLY A 23 0.67 -10.36 -13.59
CA GLY A 23 1.20 -11.43 -12.73
C GLY A 23 2.73 -11.52 -12.72
N GLN A 24 3.43 -10.42 -12.96
CA GLN A 24 4.88 -10.40 -13.14
C GLN A 24 5.60 -9.51 -12.11
N MET A 25 6.78 -9.94 -11.73
CA MET A 25 7.77 -9.14 -11.02
C MET A 25 8.87 -8.72 -12.00
N ARG A 26 9.28 -7.46 -11.94
CA ARG A 26 10.29 -6.90 -12.82
C ARG A 26 11.41 -6.25 -12.02
N SER A 27 12.66 -6.52 -12.41
CA SER A 27 13.81 -5.72 -11.99
C SER A 27 14.06 -4.66 -13.05
N ILE A 28 14.01 -3.40 -12.65
CA ILE A 28 14.29 -2.26 -13.51
C ILE A 28 15.51 -1.51 -13.01
N GLU A 29 16.22 -0.85 -13.91
CA GLU A 29 17.22 0.15 -13.58
C GLU A 29 16.58 1.53 -13.68
N ILE A 30 16.81 2.37 -12.69
CA ILE A 30 16.33 3.75 -12.68
C ILE A 30 17.38 4.57 -13.44
N GLU A 31 16.98 5.10 -14.60
CA GLU A 31 17.85 5.81 -15.51
C GLU A 31 18.58 6.97 -14.81
N GLY A 32 19.88 7.09 -15.08
CA GLY A 32 20.74 8.14 -14.52
C GLY A 32 21.08 8.01 -13.03
N SER A 33 20.53 7.03 -12.31
CA SER A 33 20.73 6.89 -10.85
C SER A 33 21.70 5.79 -10.45
N GLY A 34 21.95 4.82 -11.34
CA GLY A 34 22.68 3.58 -11.01
C GLY A 34 21.92 2.65 -10.04
N LYS A 35 20.71 3.01 -9.64
CA LYS A 35 19.87 2.23 -8.73
C LYS A 35 18.96 1.26 -9.47
N ARG A 36 18.53 0.22 -8.75
CA ARG A 36 17.54 -0.75 -9.23
C ARG A 36 16.27 -0.68 -8.40
N ALA A 37 15.16 -1.05 -9.00
CA ALA A 37 13.90 -1.27 -8.30
C ALA A 37 13.29 -2.63 -8.68
N LEU A 38 12.64 -3.26 -7.71
CA LEU A 38 11.73 -4.37 -7.94
C LEU A 38 10.31 -3.80 -8.09
N VAL A 39 9.66 -4.13 -9.18
CA VAL A 39 8.29 -3.71 -9.47
C VAL A 39 7.40 -4.94 -9.45
N TYR A 40 6.47 -4.97 -8.51
CA TYR A 40 5.45 -6.01 -8.42
C TYR A 40 4.21 -5.56 -9.22
N GLY A 41 3.83 -6.31 -10.24
CA GLY A 41 2.67 -6.01 -11.08
C GLY A 41 1.32 -6.39 -10.45
N THR A 42 1.35 -7.00 -9.25
CA THR A 42 0.17 -7.35 -8.45
C THR A 42 0.53 -7.44 -6.97
N ARG A 43 -0.49 -7.53 -6.12
CA ARG A 43 -0.38 -7.85 -4.70
C ARG A 43 -1.41 -8.90 -4.32
N THR A 44 -1.18 -9.59 -3.21
CA THR A 44 -2.19 -10.40 -2.55
C THR A 44 -3.00 -9.54 -1.60
N HIS A 45 -4.33 -9.57 -1.72
CA HIS A 45 -5.20 -8.86 -0.80
C HIS A 45 -5.66 -9.76 0.35
N PHE A 46 -5.95 -9.17 1.50
CA PHE A 46 -6.37 -9.93 2.67
C PHE A 46 -7.69 -10.69 2.44
N TYR A 47 -8.62 -10.12 1.64
CA TYR A 47 -9.88 -10.77 1.27
C TYR A 47 -9.73 -12.01 0.37
N GLU A 48 -8.55 -12.27 -0.18
CA GLU A 48 -8.32 -13.49 -0.97
C GLU A 48 -8.28 -14.77 -0.10
N GLY A 49 -8.33 -14.63 1.23
CA GLY A 49 -8.36 -15.76 2.17
C GLY A 49 -7.06 -16.55 2.29
N LYS A 50 -5.94 -16.03 1.76
CA LYS A 50 -4.62 -16.68 1.81
C LYS A 50 -3.84 -16.39 3.11
N GLY A 51 -4.44 -15.61 4.00
CA GLY A 51 -3.85 -15.22 5.27
C GLY A 51 -2.87 -14.05 5.16
N VAL A 52 -2.61 -13.40 6.30
CA VAL A 52 -1.79 -12.19 6.39
C VAL A 52 -0.34 -12.41 5.94
N ARG A 53 0.22 -13.61 6.16
CA ARG A 53 1.59 -13.93 5.71
C ARG A 53 1.74 -13.81 4.20
N ALA A 54 0.76 -14.25 3.42
CA ALA A 54 0.75 -14.13 1.97
C ALA A 54 0.62 -12.67 1.52
N VAL A 55 -0.20 -11.86 2.23
CA VAL A 55 -0.36 -10.42 1.95
C VAL A 55 0.96 -9.67 2.03
N VAL A 56 1.76 -9.94 3.06
CA VAL A 56 3.01 -9.21 3.32
C VAL A 56 4.25 -9.88 2.73
N HIS A 57 4.07 -10.98 2.00
CA HIS A 57 5.19 -11.74 1.43
C HIS A 57 6.04 -10.89 0.48
N GLY A 58 5.40 -10.05 -0.35
CA GLY A 58 6.10 -9.18 -1.30
C GLY A 58 7.07 -8.21 -0.63
N VAL A 59 6.63 -7.50 0.40
CA VAL A 59 7.51 -6.53 1.11
C VAL A 59 8.63 -7.24 1.88
N ARG A 60 8.37 -8.41 2.46
CA ARG A 60 9.41 -9.22 3.10
C ARG A 60 10.43 -9.75 2.11
N THR A 61 9.99 -10.15 0.91
CA THR A 61 10.87 -10.57 -0.18
C THR A 61 11.73 -9.40 -0.67
N ALA A 62 11.16 -8.19 -0.81
CA ALA A 62 11.92 -6.99 -1.18
C ALA A 62 13.01 -6.67 -0.15
N ALA A 63 12.70 -6.72 1.14
CA ALA A 63 13.67 -6.52 2.21
C ALA A 63 14.79 -7.58 2.17
N ALA A 64 14.44 -8.86 1.99
CA ALA A 64 15.40 -9.95 1.87
C ALA A 64 16.29 -9.82 0.61
N ALA A 65 15.78 -9.19 -0.45
CA ALA A 65 16.54 -8.88 -1.66
C ALA A 65 17.45 -7.65 -1.51
N GLY A 66 17.49 -7.01 -0.34
CA GLY A 66 18.35 -5.87 -0.04
C GLY A 66 17.77 -4.51 -0.42
N CYS A 67 16.45 -4.41 -0.63
CA CYS A 67 15.79 -3.12 -0.74
C CYS A 67 15.82 -2.41 0.62
N ASP A 68 15.95 -1.09 0.60
CA ASP A 68 15.90 -0.22 1.78
C ASP A 68 14.62 0.65 1.83
N THR A 69 13.94 0.75 0.72
CA THR A 69 12.77 1.62 0.53
C THR A 69 11.68 0.87 -0.19
N VAL A 70 10.43 1.09 0.21
CA VAL A 70 9.25 0.58 -0.48
C VAL A 70 8.28 1.70 -0.80
N VAL A 71 7.77 1.71 -2.04
CA VAL A 71 6.65 2.56 -2.46
C VAL A 71 5.42 1.66 -2.60
N LEU A 72 4.43 1.88 -1.74
CA LEU A 72 3.15 1.18 -1.76
C LEU A 72 2.11 2.05 -2.46
N THR A 73 1.49 1.51 -3.51
CA THR A 73 0.43 2.21 -4.24
C THR A 73 -0.89 1.47 -4.11
N ASN A 74 -2.01 2.18 -4.12
CA ASN A 74 -3.35 1.59 -4.13
C ASN A 74 -4.35 2.48 -4.88
N GLY A 75 -5.48 1.90 -5.30
CA GLY A 75 -6.70 2.62 -5.62
C GLY A 75 -7.59 2.69 -4.38
N CYS A 76 -8.28 3.80 -4.16
CA CYS A 76 -9.07 4.04 -2.95
C CYS A 76 -10.32 4.87 -3.22
N GLY A 77 -11.28 4.81 -2.29
CA GLY A 77 -12.38 5.76 -2.19
C GLY A 77 -11.96 7.01 -1.42
N GLY A 78 -12.27 8.19 -1.98
CA GLY A 78 -12.01 9.47 -1.32
C GLY A 78 -13.16 9.88 -0.40
N LEU A 79 -12.85 10.40 0.79
CA LEU A 79 -13.80 10.95 1.75
C LEU A 79 -13.83 12.48 1.73
N ARG A 80 -12.85 13.12 1.08
CA ARG A 80 -12.80 14.55 0.87
C ARG A 80 -13.40 14.91 -0.48
N PRO A 81 -14.43 15.77 -0.54
CA PRO A 81 -15.10 16.13 -1.81
C PRO A 81 -14.16 16.79 -2.85
N GLU A 82 -13.10 17.45 -2.39
CA GLU A 82 -12.12 18.10 -3.25
C GLU A 82 -11.19 17.11 -3.99
N TRP A 83 -11.12 15.86 -3.54
CA TRP A 83 -10.31 14.83 -4.17
C TRP A 83 -11.14 13.99 -5.16
N GLY A 84 -11.23 14.45 -6.37
CA GLY A 84 -11.92 13.73 -7.45
C GLY A 84 -11.15 12.50 -7.96
N PRO A 85 -11.79 11.65 -8.77
CA PRO A 85 -11.12 10.54 -9.43
C PRO A 85 -9.87 10.97 -10.20
N GLY A 86 -8.76 10.26 -10.02
CA GLY A 86 -7.46 10.61 -10.62
C GLY A 86 -6.54 11.40 -9.69
N THR A 87 -7.02 11.86 -8.52
CA THR A 87 -6.19 12.60 -7.55
C THR A 87 -5.23 11.66 -6.83
N PRO A 88 -3.91 11.84 -6.94
CA PRO A 88 -2.93 11.15 -6.11
C PRO A 88 -2.84 11.84 -4.74
N VAL A 89 -2.78 11.04 -3.67
CA VAL A 89 -2.68 11.51 -2.28
C VAL A 89 -1.57 10.74 -1.57
N LEU A 90 -0.68 11.44 -0.88
CA LEU A 90 0.33 10.83 -0.03
C LEU A 90 -0.31 10.30 1.26
N MET A 91 0.02 9.08 1.65
CA MET A 91 -0.42 8.57 2.94
C MET A 91 0.46 9.15 4.05
N SER A 92 -0.15 9.91 4.96
CA SER A 92 0.53 10.41 6.16
C SER A 92 0.44 9.42 7.31
N ASP A 93 -0.64 8.66 7.38
CA ASP A 93 -0.90 7.65 8.41
C ASP A 93 -1.96 6.64 7.93
N HIS A 94 -2.26 5.61 8.76
CA HIS A 94 -3.35 4.70 8.48
C HIS A 94 -4.15 4.33 9.72
N ILE A 95 -5.38 3.87 9.47
CA ILE A 95 -6.24 3.19 10.44
C ILE A 95 -6.44 1.75 9.96
N ASN A 96 -5.96 0.77 10.71
CA ASN A 96 -6.11 -0.64 10.36
C ASN A 96 -7.42 -1.21 10.94
N LEU A 97 -8.43 -1.37 10.09
CA LEU A 97 -9.75 -1.92 10.44
C LEU A 97 -9.89 -3.42 10.06
N THR A 98 -8.79 -4.10 9.78
CA THR A 98 -8.80 -5.53 9.42
C THR A 98 -8.87 -6.47 10.63
N ALA A 99 -8.72 -5.93 11.85
CA ALA A 99 -8.60 -6.70 13.09
C ALA A 99 -7.47 -7.73 13.09
N THR A 100 -6.44 -7.53 12.25
CA THR A 100 -5.26 -8.43 12.19
C THR A 100 -3.96 -7.65 12.12
N SER A 101 -2.85 -8.33 12.38
CA SER A 101 -1.49 -7.80 12.27
C SER A 101 -0.61 -8.80 11.51
N PRO A 102 0.37 -8.34 10.72
CA PRO A 102 1.37 -9.20 10.11
C PRO A 102 2.47 -9.61 11.10
N LEU A 103 2.48 -9.04 12.31
CA LEU A 103 3.45 -9.33 13.36
C LEU A 103 2.92 -10.41 14.28
N GLU A 104 3.80 -11.28 14.75
CA GLU A 104 3.47 -12.41 15.63
C GLU A 104 4.32 -12.37 16.89
N GLY A 105 3.78 -12.93 17.98
CA GLY A 105 4.45 -12.97 19.28
C GLY A 105 4.62 -11.58 19.92
N ALA A 106 5.57 -11.47 20.84
CA ALA A 106 5.87 -10.22 21.55
C ALA A 106 6.78 -9.30 20.71
N THR A 107 6.38 -9.03 19.49
CA THR A 107 7.13 -8.16 18.56
C THR A 107 6.50 -6.78 18.54
N PHE A 108 7.16 -5.81 19.18
CA PHE A 108 6.66 -4.42 19.26
C PHE A 108 7.45 -3.55 18.30
N VAL A 109 6.74 -2.84 17.42
CA VAL A 109 7.32 -1.97 16.39
C VAL A 109 6.72 -0.58 16.53
N ASP A 110 7.56 0.43 16.57
CA ASP A 110 7.12 1.83 16.56
C ASP A 110 6.65 2.23 15.15
N LEU A 111 5.40 2.68 15.06
CA LEU A 111 4.75 3.11 13.84
C LEU A 111 4.51 4.63 13.77
N THR A 112 5.08 5.41 14.70
CA THR A 112 4.86 6.87 14.79
C THR A 112 5.15 7.59 13.47
N ASP A 113 6.29 7.26 12.83
CA ASP A 113 6.68 7.81 11.53
C ASP A 113 6.71 6.69 10.46
N LEU A 114 5.69 5.85 10.42
CA LEU A 114 5.63 4.70 9.52
C LEU A 114 5.76 5.13 8.05
N TYR A 115 4.94 6.10 7.63
CA TYR A 115 5.04 6.72 6.31
C TYR A 115 6.05 7.86 6.37
N SER A 116 7.24 7.65 5.82
CA SER A 116 8.40 8.50 5.96
C SER A 116 8.12 9.98 5.63
N PRO A 117 8.25 10.91 6.60
CA PRO A 117 8.16 12.35 6.31
C PRO A 117 9.14 12.78 5.23
N ARG A 118 10.39 12.26 5.29
CA ARG A 118 11.43 12.55 4.30
C ARG A 118 11.01 12.16 2.88
N LEU A 119 10.43 10.98 2.68
CA LEU A 119 9.99 10.53 1.35
C LEU A 119 8.79 11.33 0.86
N ARG A 120 7.87 11.72 1.76
CA ARG A 120 6.74 12.59 1.42
C ARG A 120 7.23 13.99 0.99
N ASP A 121 8.24 14.54 1.68
CA ASP A 121 8.86 15.81 1.28
C ASP A 121 9.55 15.72 -0.08
N VAL A 122 10.25 14.61 -0.36
CA VAL A 122 10.81 14.34 -1.69
C VAL A 122 9.71 14.29 -2.75
N ALA A 123 8.60 13.58 -2.50
CA ALA A 123 7.48 13.51 -3.43
C ALA A 123 6.91 14.90 -3.72
N ARG A 124 6.68 15.73 -2.67
CA ARG A 124 6.19 17.11 -2.83
C ARG A 124 7.17 18.06 -3.49
N SER A 125 8.47 17.81 -3.39
CA SER A 125 9.47 18.59 -4.13
C SER A 125 9.40 18.36 -5.63
N ILE A 126 8.86 17.20 -6.06
CA ILE A 126 8.64 16.85 -7.47
C ILE A 126 7.29 17.36 -7.94
N ASP A 127 6.26 17.19 -7.12
CA ASP A 127 4.90 17.67 -7.38
C ASP A 127 4.32 18.30 -6.10
N SER A 128 4.32 19.63 -6.07
CA SER A 128 3.83 20.41 -4.93
C SER A 128 2.31 20.39 -4.76
N SER A 129 1.57 19.81 -5.72
CA SER A 129 0.12 19.64 -5.63
C SER A 129 -0.30 18.40 -4.83
N LEU A 130 0.64 17.54 -4.44
CA LEU A 130 0.35 16.33 -3.68
C LEU A 130 -0.11 16.68 -2.26
N ASP A 131 -1.39 16.39 -2.00
CA ASP A 131 -1.99 16.43 -0.67
C ASP A 131 -1.59 15.21 0.18
N GLU A 132 -1.90 15.27 1.46
CA GLU A 132 -1.72 14.17 2.41
C GLU A 132 -3.04 13.78 3.07
N GLY A 133 -3.18 12.49 3.37
CA GLY A 133 -4.35 11.98 4.06
C GLY A 133 -4.11 10.68 4.81
N VAL A 134 -5.04 10.39 5.72
CA VAL A 134 -5.08 9.17 6.52
C VAL A 134 -5.89 8.11 5.78
N TYR A 135 -5.30 6.94 5.60
CA TYR A 135 -5.91 5.82 4.90
C TYR A 135 -6.50 4.80 5.87
N ALA A 136 -7.78 4.47 5.73
CA ALA A 136 -8.40 3.37 6.47
C ALA A 136 -8.43 2.09 5.63
N GLN A 137 -7.80 1.02 6.14
CA GLN A 137 -7.88 -0.30 5.52
C GLN A 137 -9.04 -1.09 6.08
N PHE A 138 -10.02 -1.40 5.23
CA PHE A 138 -11.05 -2.41 5.45
C PHE A 138 -10.61 -3.77 4.90
N THR A 139 -11.29 -4.84 5.34
CA THR A 139 -10.99 -6.19 4.86
C THR A 139 -11.43 -6.39 3.41
N GLY A 140 -12.62 -5.90 3.02
CA GLY A 140 -13.26 -6.24 1.74
C GLY A 140 -13.74 -7.70 1.70
N PRO A 141 -14.09 -8.24 0.52
CA PRO A 141 -14.06 -7.63 -0.84
C PRO A 141 -15.24 -6.72 -1.19
N HIS A 142 -16.27 -6.63 -0.33
CA HIS A 142 -17.37 -5.69 -0.54
C HIS A 142 -16.89 -4.25 -0.26
N TYR A 143 -17.48 -3.28 -0.96
CA TYR A 143 -17.29 -1.88 -0.67
C TYR A 143 -17.98 -1.51 0.66
N GLU A 144 -17.51 -0.43 1.27
CA GLU A 144 -18.04 0.10 2.50
C GLU A 144 -19.48 0.61 2.31
N THR A 145 -20.34 0.40 3.31
CA THR A 145 -21.65 1.05 3.38
C THR A 145 -21.48 2.53 3.70
N PRO A 146 -22.50 3.39 3.40
CA PRO A 146 -22.44 4.79 3.82
C PRO A 146 -22.25 4.98 5.33
N ALA A 147 -22.70 4.05 6.17
CA ALA A 147 -22.48 4.09 7.61
C ALA A 147 -21.01 3.79 7.98
N GLU A 148 -20.40 2.80 7.33
CA GLU A 148 -18.97 2.49 7.51
C GLU A 148 -18.08 3.63 7.01
N VAL A 149 -18.43 4.30 5.92
CA VAL A 149 -17.73 5.50 5.44
C VAL A 149 -17.81 6.64 6.46
N ARG A 150 -19.01 6.91 7.02
CA ARG A 150 -19.16 7.91 8.10
C ARG A 150 -18.36 7.54 9.36
N MET A 151 -18.32 6.26 9.72
CA MET A 151 -17.48 5.76 10.82
C MET A 151 -16.00 6.05 10.53
N ALA A 152 -15.48 5.67 9.37
CA ALA A 152 -14.09 5.92 8.97
C ALA A 152 -13.74 7.43 9.04
N LYS A 153 -14.62 8.29 8.52
CA LYS A 153 -14.47 9.74 8.59
C LYS A 153 -14.44 10.26 10.03
N THR A 154 -15.30 9.73 10.91
CA THR A 154 -15.33 10.08 12.34
C THR A 154 -14.05 9.66 13.05
N LEU A 155 -13.45 8.53 12.65
CA LEU A 155 -12.17 8.06 13.16
C LEU A 155 -10.97 8.87 12.62
N GLY A 156 -11.17 9.77 11.66
CA GLY A 156 -10.14 10.63 11.10
C GLY A 156 -9.56 10.14 9.77
N ALA A 157 -10.20 9.19 9.09
CA ALA A 157 -9.79 8.77 7.76
C ALA A 157 -10.21 9.77 6.68
N ASP A 158 -9.36 9.92 5.67
CA ASP A 158 -9.58 10.70 4.45
C ASP A 158 -9.78 9.80 3.21
N LEU A 159 -9.32 8.55 3.30
CA LEU A 159 -9.28 7.56 2.24
C LEU A 159 -9.71 6.20 2.79
N VAL A 160 -10.39 5.39 1.97
CA VAL A 160 -10.76 4.01 2.33
C VAL A 160 -10.33 3.04 1.23
N GLY A 161 -9.88 1.85 1.63
CA GLY A 161 -9.55 0.79 0.70
C GLY A 161 -9.23 -0.53 1.40
N MET A 162 -8.71 -1.51 0.66
CA MET A 162 -8.64 -2.91 1.10
C MET A 162 -7.21 -3.48 1.06
N SER A 163 -6.18 -2.61 1.15
CA SER A 163 -4.77 -3.02 1.05
C SER A 163 -3.86 -2.09 1.84
N THR A 164 -2.54 -2.29 1.75
CA THR A 164 -1.48 -1.33 2.10
C THR A 164 -1.11 -1.25 3.58
N ALA A 165 -2.04 -1.11 4.53
CA ALA A 165 -1.68 -0.94 5.95
C ALA A 165 -0.92 -2.16 6.51
N LEU A 166 -1.37 -3.38 6.19
CA LEU A 166 -0.68 -4.60 6.62
C LEU A 166 0.72 -4.70 6.01
N GLU A 167 0.86 -4.33 4.73
CA GLU A 167 2.16 -4.32 4.03
C GLU A 167 3.08 -3.26 4.63
N ALA A 168 2.58 -2.06 4.94
CA ALA A 168 3.34 -1.00 5.56
C ALA A 168 3.88 -1.40 6.95
N ILE A 169 3.06 -2.03 7.79
CA ILE A 169 3.49 -2.56 9.10
C ILE A 169 4.62 -3.58 8.93
N ALA A 170 4.47 -4.52 7.99
CA ALA A 170 5.49 -5.53 7.73
C ALA A 170 6.78 -4.93 7.14
N ALA A 171 6.65 -3.92 6.30
CA ALA A 171 7.78 -3.17 5.73
C ALA A 171 8.59 -2.47 6.82
N ARG A 172 7.91 -1.77 7.75
CA ARG A 172 8.55 -1.12 8.90
C ARG A 172 9.26 -2.13 9.79
N HIS A 173 8.62 -3.27 10.07
CA HIS A 173 9.25 -4.36 10.83
C HIS A 173 10.50 -4.91 10.14
N ALA A 174 10.50 -4.98 8.81
CA ALA A 174 11.64 -5.43 8.01
C ALA A 174 12.73 -4.35 7.82
N GLY A 175 12.57 -3.16 8.38
CA GLY A 175 13.52 -2.06 8.30
C GLY A 175 13.47 -1.24 7.02
N LEU A 176 12.41 -1.38 6.22
CA LEU A 176 12.20 -0.57 5.01
C LEU A 176 11.66 0.81 5.37
N GLU A 177 12.12 1.83 4.66
CA GLU A 177 11.50 3.14 4.65
C GLU A 177 10.29 3.13 3.72
N VAL A 178 9.13 3.61 4.19
CA VAL A 178 7.84 3.44 3.51
C VAL A 178 7.33 4.77 2.93
N LEU A 179 6.95 4.77 1.66
CA LEU A 179 6.12 5.79 1.04
C LEU A 179 4.80 5.16 0.60
N GLY A 180 3.68 5.71 1.03
CA GLY A 180 2.34 5.33 0.57
C GLY A 180 1.77 6.37 -0.38
N ILE A 181 1.26 5.93 -1.53
CA ILE A 181 0.57 6.80 -2.51
C ILE A 181 -0.77 6.15 -2.85
N SER A 182 -1.84 6.83 -2.54
CA SER A 182 -3.21 6.43 -2.88
C SER A 182 -3.68 7.18 -4.12
N LEU A 183 -4.29 6.49 -5.07
CA LEU A 183 -4.99 7.11 -6.19
C LEU A 183 -6.49 7.05 -5.89
N VAL A 184 -7.12 8.20 -5.75
CA VAL A 184 -8.59 8.27 -5.62
C VAL A 184 -9.21 7.81 -6.93
N THR A 185 -10.00 6.73 -6.88
CA THR A 185 -10.68 6.16 -8.05
C THR A 185 -12.15 6.58 -8.14
N ASN A 186 -12.75 6.86 -6.98
CA ASN A 186 -14.15 7.23 -6.83
C ASN A 186 -14.39 7.93 -5.49
N PRO A 187 -15.45 8.73 -5.34
CA PRO A 187 -15.96 9.10 -4.02
C PRO A 187 -16.38 7.84 -3.24
N ALA A 188 -16.10 7.80 -1.94
CA ALA A 188 -16.60 6.73 -1.10
C ALA A 188 -18.13 6.78 -0.96
N ALA A 189 -18.75 5.68 -0.54
CA ALA A 189 -20.22 5.59 -0.50
C ALA A 189 -20.84 6.65 0.41
N GLY A 190 -21.69 7.49 -0.16
CA GLY A 190 -22.41 8.56 0.55
C GLY A 190 -21.61 9.87 0.72
N ILE A 191 -20.51 10.04 -0.01
CA ILE A 191 -19.75 11.30 -0.14
C ILE A 191 -20.25 12.06 -1.36
#